data_5562c1467910f5f0dc015576290bfd93
#
_entry.id   5562c1467910f5f0dc015576290bfd93
#
_cell.length_a   1.000
_cell.length_b   1.000
_cell.length_c   1.000
_cell.angle_alpha   90.00
_cell.angle_beta   90.00
_cell.angle_gamma   90.00
#
_symmetry.space_group_name_H-M   'P 1'
#
loop_
_entity.id
_entity.type
_entity.pdbx_description
1 polymer ?
#
loop_
_entity_poly.entity_id
_entity_poly.type
_entity_poly.pdbx_seq_one_letter_code
_entity_poly.pdbx_strand_id
1 'polypeptide(L)'
;MDLDLDQMRSIVVLAEHLHFGRAASALYISQPALTKQVHRIEETLGGALFVRRPRQLTLTRAGEVLVQHARSLLRDAQLAVDVSRGAMKGEAGLLRIGFGLPSLATGLPDFIQRFRQRFPGVQVSMREMSTPPQLEALQNRTLDIGFVRLPIQAGEVFSFPLFSDRLVIAVGHRAAKNVRKGLRSFARESFVSVTRAASASLHDHIVRTCHAAGFLPRIVQEVGELFTVLNFVRAGAGVALVPHSCKVMNVPRVRYLETGISAAVWNIGVAFHKDSASDPAVRNFVSLVRQDLNSLQS
;
A
#
# COMPACT_ATOMS: atom_id res chain seq x y z
N MET A 1 0.20 6.81 39.51
CA MET A 1 1.66 7.07 39.43
C MET A 1 1.81 8.55 39.19
N ASP A 2 2.41 9.28 40.12
CA ASP A 2 2.38 10.76 40.13
C ASP A 2 3.65 11.42 39.58
N LEU A 3 4.41 10.74 38.72
CA LEU A 3 5.59 11.28 38.07
C LEU A 3 5.28 11.58 36.60
N ASP A 4 5.52 12.83 36.19
CA ASP A 4 5.32 13.33 34.81
C ASP A 4 6.62 13.43 33.99
N LEU A 5 6.48 13.72 32.69
CA LEU A 5 7.64 13.82 31.78
C LEU A 5 8.56 14.99 32.11
N ASP A 6 8.06 16.08 32.65
CA ASP A 6 8.87 17.24 33.01
C ASP A 6 9.72 16.93 34.25
N GLN A 7 9.18 16.17 35.19
CA GLN A 7 9.93 15.65 36.32
C GLN A 7 11.03 14.67 35.87
N MET A 8 10.73 13.76 34.92
CA MET A 8 11.74 12.87 34.34
C MET A 8 12.84 13.66 33.64
N ARG A 9 12.49 14.71 32.90
CA ARG A 9 13.46 15.62 32.25
C ARG A 9 14.36 16.30 33.27
N SER A 10 13.78 16.77 34.39
CA SER A 10 14.52 17.43 35.45
C SER A 10 15.58 16.52 36.10
N ILE A 11 15.23 15.25 36.35
CA ILE A 11 16.18 14.25 36.87
C ILE A 11 17.31 14.00 35.86
N VAL A 12 17.00 13.84 34.57
CA VAL A 12 17.99 13.58 33.52
C VAL A 12 18.95 14.76 33.40
N VAL A 13 18.44 15.99 33.32
CA VAL A 13 19.28 17.19 33.19
C VAL A 13 20.12 17.41 34.44
N LEU A 14 19.59 17.18 35.66
CA LEU A 14 20.37 17.26 36.87
C LEU A 14 21.50 16.21 36.91
N ALA A 15 21.23 15.01 36.42
CA ALA A 15 22.24 13.94 36.33
C ALA A 15 23.36 14.29 35.33
N GLU A 16 23.07 15.00 34.26
CA GLU A 16 24.05 15.45 33.26
C GLU A 16 24.95 16.56 33.79
N HIS A 17 24.38 17.50 34.52
CA HIS A 17 25.12 18.65 35.02
C HIS A 17 25.79 18.40 36.37
N LEU A 18 25.28 17.47 37.16
CA LEU A 18 25.71 17.21 38.54
C LEU A 18 25.85 18.48 39.39
N HIS A 19 24.99 19.49 39.11
CA HIS A 19 24.99 20.80 39.78
C HIS A 19 23.62 21.44 39.62
N PHE A 20 22.93 21.69 40.74
CA PHE A 20 21.56 22.23 40.74
C PHE A 20 21.42 23.55 40.01
N GLY A 21 22.35 24.51 40.21
CA GLY A 21 22.30 25.80 39.54
C GLY A 21 22.43 25.68 38.01
N ARG A 22 23.40 24.88 37.52
CA ARG A 22 23.56 24.65 36.08
C ARG A 22 22.38 23.93 35.46
N ALA A 23 21.89 22.91 36.15
CA ALA A 23 20.70 22.15 35.67
C ALA A 23 19.44 23.03 35.66
N ALA A 24 19.23 23.87 36.69
CA ALA A 24 18.11 24.81 36.74
C ALA A 24 18.17 25.83 35.59
N SER A 25 19.37 26.38 35.31
CA SER A 25 19.57 27.27 34.16
C SER A 25 19.26 26.55 32.81
N ALA A 26 19.71 25.31 32.64
CA ALA A 26 19.44 24.51 31.43
C ALA A 26 17.95 24.19 31.25
N LEU A 27 17.20 24.12 32.35
CA LEU A 27 15.74 23.89 32.36
C LEU A 27 14.92 25.20 32.32
N TYR A 28 15.56 26.36 32.34
CA TYR A 28 14.90 27.68 32.40
C TYR A 28 14.00 27.83 33.63
N ILE A 29 14.38 27.27 34.79
CA ILE A 29 13.70 27.38 36.07
C ILE A 29 14.64 27.89 37.16
N SER A 30 14.08 28.31 38.30
CA SER A 30 14.89 28.68 39.45
C SER A 30 15.49 27.47 40.15
N GLN A 31 16.68 27.59 40.73
CA GLN A 31 17.30 26.52 41.50
C GLN A 31 16.44 26.03 42.69
N PRO A 32 15.73 26.89 43.46
CA PRO A 32 14.80 26.41 44.49
C PRO A 32 13.66 25.56 43.91
N ALA A 33 13.14 25.91 42.71
CA ALA A 33 12.09 25.14 42.04
C ALA A 33 12.59 23.75 41.68
N LEU A 34 13.78 23.61 41.06
CA LEU A 34 14.38 22.32 40.76
C LEU A 34 14.64 21.49 42.02
N THR A 35 15.13 22.11 43.07
CA THR A 35 15.39 21.44 44.37
C THR A 35 14.09 20.86 44.95
N LYS A 36 13.02 21.66 44.95
CA LYS A 36 11.68 21.22 45.42
C LYS A 36 11.14 20.06 44.57
N GLN A 37 11.30 20.15 43.27
CA GLN A 37 10.86 19.11 42.34
C GLN A 37 11.60 17.79 42.57
N VAL A 38 12.94 17.81 42.68
CA VAL A 38 13.75 16.62 42.96
C VAL A 38 13.37 16.02 44.32
N HIS A 39 13.18 16.86 45.36
CA HIS A 39 12.78 16.37 46.68
C HIS A 39 11.42 15.65 46.63
N ARG A 40 10.43 16.20 45.93
CA ARG A 40 9.12 15.57 45.75
C ARG A 40 9.21 14.21 45.04
N ILE A 41 10.10 14.08 44.04
CA ILE A 41 10.33 12.82 43.35
C ILE A 41 10.95 11.80 44.31
N GLU A 42 11.97 12.23 45.10
CA GLU A 42 12.63 11.38 46.09
C GLU A 42 11.64 10.91 47.18
N GLU A 43 10.76 11.79 47.65
CA GLU A 43 9.68 11.45 48.57
C GLU A 43 8.71 10.42 47.95
N THR A 44 8.27 10.62 46.72
CA THR A 44 7.37 9.71 46.01
C THR A 44 7.98 8.31 45.86
N LEU A 45 9.30 8.23 45.66
CA LEU A 45 10.02 6.98 45.49
C LEU A 45 10.50 6.38 46.82
N GLY A 46 10.38 7.11 47.95
CA GLY A 46 10.79 6.66 49.28
C GLY A 46 12.30 6.59 49.48
N GLY A 47 13.10 7.34 48.66
CA GLY A 47 14.55 7.33 48.78
C GLY A 47 15.29 8.36 47.94
N ALA A 48 16.53 8.66 48.33
CA ALA A 48 17.35 9.65 47.66
C ALA A 48 17.85 9.13 46.29
N LEU A 49 17.75 9.99 45.27
CA LEU A 49 18.31 9.76 43.91
C LEU A 49 19.70 10.33 43.77
N PHE A 50 20.03 11.35 44.59
CA PHE A 50 21.34 12.02 44.57
C PHE A 50 21.98 12.04 45.96
N VAL A 51 23.28 11.83 45.99
CA VAL A 51 24.13 12.00 47.19
C VAL A 51 24.75 13.39 47.14
N ARG A 52 24.48 14.19 48.16
CA ARG A 52 25.01 15.54 48.31
C ARG A 52 26.21 15.48 49.25
N ARG A 53 27.41 15.74 48.73
CA ARG A 53 28.63 15.92 49.52
C ARG A 53 29.16 17.32 49.36
N PRO A 54 30.00 17.83 50.26
CA PRO A 54 30.60 19.13 50.10
C PRO A 54 31.29 19.21 48.71
N ARG A 55 30.84 20.13 47.84
CA ARG A 55 31.32 20.38 46.47
C ARG A 55 31.12 19.25 45.47
N GLN A 56 30.32 18.23 45.80
CA GLN A 56 30.10 17.10 44.88
C GLN A 56 28.65 16.61 44.97
N LEU A 57 28.03 16.45 43.80
CA LEU A 57 26.73 15.79 43.62
C LEU A 57 26.98 14.52 42.80
N THR A 58 26.44 13.37 43.27
CA THR A 58 26.57 12.09 42.56
C THR A 58 25.22 11.37 42.58
N LEU A 59 24.99 10.47 41.63
CA LEU A 59 23.81 9.62 41.65
C LEU A 59 23.91 8.52 42.71
N THR A 60 22.80 8.15 43.30
CA THR A 60 22.64 6.85 43.99
C THR A 60 22.41 5.75 42.99
N ARG A 61 22.45 4.49 43.39
CA ARG A 61 22.07 3.36 42.55
C ARG A 61 20.62 3.49 42.03
N ALA A 62 19.70 3.94 42.88
CA ALA A 62 18.31 4.25 42.49
C ALA A 62 18.25 5.37 41.45
N GLY A 63 19.07 6.42 41.65
CA GLY A 63 19.20 7.53 40.69
C GLY A 63 19.69 7.08 39.32
N GLU A 64 20.71 6.22 39.25
CA GLU A 64 21.23 5.65 37.99
C GLU A 64 20.12 4.90 37.23
N VAL A 65 19.39 4.02 37.92
CA VAL A 65 18.28 3.25 37.34
C VAL A 65 17.17 4.17 36.83
N LEU A 66 16.76 5.17 37.65
CA LEU A 66 15.72 6.11 37.22
C LEU A 66 16.16 6.92 36.01
N VAL A 67 17.38 7.46 35.98
CA VAL A 67 17.92 8.25 34.86
C VAL A 67 17.92 7.40 33.58
N GLN A 68 18.32 6.14 33.64
CA GLN A 68 18.31 5.25 32.48
C GLN A 68 16.89 5.09 31.90
N HIS A 69 15.91 4.81 32.76
CA HIS A 69 14.51 4.65 32.32
C HIS A 69 13.87 5.97 31.90
N ALA A 70 14.16 7.09 32.59
CA ALA A 70 13.66 8.41 32.22
C ALA A 70 14.15 8.84 30.85
N ARG A 71 15.41 8.56 30.50
CA ARG A 71 15.93 8.82 29.14
C ARG A 71 15.19 8.02 28.06
N SER A 72 14.84 6.75 28.34
CA SER A 72 14.04 5.94 27.42
C SER A 72 12.64 6.51 27.24
N LEU A 73 11.94 6.80 28.31
CA LEU A 73 10.60 7.39 28.30
C LEU A 73 10.56 8.72 27.53
N LEU A 74 11.52 9.60 27.74
CA LEU A 74 11.60 10.89 27.03
C LEU A 74 11.83 10.69 25.52
N ARG A 75 12.66 9.73 25.13
CA ARG A 75 12.84 9.39 23.70
C ARG A 75 11.57 8.84 23.10
N ASP A 76 10.88 7.93 23.78
CA ASP A 76 9.63 7.32 23.29
C ASP A 76 8.51 8.36 23.16
N ALA A 77 8.41 9.28 24.13
CA ALA A 77 7.47 10.40 24.06
C ALA A 77 7.76 11.34 22.87
N GLN A 78 9.04 11.67 22.62
CA GLN A 78 9.42 12.45 21.44
C GLN A 78 9.10 11.73 20.14
N LEU A 79 9.42 10.43 20.06
CA LEU A 79 9.09 9.60 18.89
C LEU A 79 7.59 9.56 18.61
N ALA A 80 6.76 9.43 19.66
CA ALA A 80 5.31 9.45 19.51
C ALA A 80 4.80 10.76 18.88
N VAL A 81 5.36 11.91 19.31
CA VAL A 81 5.03 13.23 18.73
C VAL A 81 5.47 13.31 17.26
N ASP A 82 6.69 12.85 16.96
CA ASP A 82 7.24 12.95 15.61
C ASP A 82 6.50 12.03 14.62
N VAL A 83 6.18 10.80 15.04
CA VAL A 83 5.34 9.87 14.23
C VAL A 83 3.94 10.44 14.01
N SER A 84 3.33 11.03 15.05
CA SER A 84 2.00 11.66 14.91
C SER A 84 2.03 12.85 13.96
N ARG A 85 3.05 13.70 14.02
CA ARG A 85 3.24 14.82 13.08
C ARG A 85 3.46 14.31 11.65
N GLY A 86 4.25 13.25 11.47
CA GLY A 86 4.43 12.59 10.17
C GLY A 86 3.11 12.06 9.61
N ALA A 87 2.29 11.42 10.45
CA ALA A 87 0.98 10.91 10.03
C ALA A 87 0.03 12.05 9.59
N MET A 88 0.02 13.20 10.29
CA MET A 88 -0.76 14.37 9.90
C MET A 88 -0.37 14.93 8.52
N LYS A 89 0.86 14.69 8.06
CA LYS A 89 1.36 15.09 6.73
C LYS A 89 1.26 13.96 5.68
N GLY A 90 0.87 12.75 6.08
CA GLY A 90 0.90 11.56 5.25
C GLY A 90 2.32 11.07 4.95
N GLU A 91 3.26 11.37 5.81
CA GLU A 91 4.66 10.95 5.77
C GLU A 91 4.93 9.72 6.64
N ALA A 92 3.95 9.32 7.47
CA ALA A 92 3.95 8.13 8.30
C ALA A 92 2.57 7.49 8.33
N GLY A 93 2.48 6.19 8.58
CA GLY A 93 1.22 5.45 8.69
C GLY A 93 1.17 4.22 7.79
N LEU A 94 -0.04 3.78 7.43
CA LEU A 94 -0.30 2.59 6.62
C LEU A 94 -1.21 2.97 5.44
N LEU A 95 -0.79 2.62 4.22
CA LEU A 95 -1.59 2.74 2.99
C LEU A 95 -1.90 1.33 2.46
N ARG A 96 -3.18 0.97 2.41
CA ARG A 96 -3.66 -0.35 1.95
C ARG A 96 -4.15 -0.25 0.52
N ILE A 97 -3.50 -0.99 -0.38
CA ILE A 97 -3.74 -0.93 -1.83
C ILE A 97 -4.24 -2.27 -2.34
N GLY A 98 -5.40 -2.26 -3.02
CA GLY A 98 -5.92 -3.38 -3.77
C GLY A 98 -5.58 -3.26 -5.26
N PHE A 99 -5.28 -4.37 -5.89
CA PHE A 99 -4.93 -4.38 -7.31
C PHE A 99 -5.27 -5.71 -7.98
N GLY A 100 -5.42 -5.68 -9.29
CA GLY A 100 -5.49 -6.87 -10.14
C GLY A 100 -4.27 -6.97 -11.04
N LEU A 101 -4.07 -8.11 -11.68
CA LEU A 101 -2.94 -8.39 -12.57
C LEU A 101 -2.63 -7.28 -13.61
N PRO A 102 -3.63 -6.66 -14.27
CA PRO A 102 -3.35 -5.60 -15.25
C PRO A 102 -2.54 -4.44 -14.68
N SER A 103 -2.76 -4.10 -13.41
CA SER A 103 -2.06 -2.99 -12.74
C SER A 103 -0.57 -3.26 -12.55
N LEU A 104 -0.18 -4.53 -12.35
CA LEU A 104 1.24 -4.91 -12.24
C LEU A 104 2.00 -4.69 -13.55
N ALA A 105 1.32 -4.92 -14.68
CA ALA A 105 1.92 -4.78 -16.01
C ALA A 105 2.03 -3.33 -16.50
N THR A 106 1.36 -2.40 -15.82
CA THR A 106 1.12 -1.06 -16.35
C THR A 106 1.54 0.07 -15.39
N GLY A 107 2.51 -0.21 -14.50
CA GLY A 107 3.20 0.81 -13.73
C GLY A 107 2.92 0.85 -12.24
N LEU A 108 2.02 -0.01 -11.69
CA LEU A 108 1.80 -0.04 -10.24
C LEU A 108 3.10 -0.26 -9.43
N PRO A 109 4.02 -1.18 -9.81
CA PRO A 109 5.27 -1.35 -9.09
C PRO A 109 6.10 -0.05 -9.05
N ASP A 110 6.15 0.69 -10.15
CA ASP A 110 6.89 1.95 -10.24
C ASP A 110 6.27 3.05 -9.38
N PHE A 111 4.93 3.14 -9.34
CA PHE A 111 4.22 4.05 -8.43
C PHE A 111 4.53 3.75 -6.97
N ILE A 112 4.51 2.47 -6.58
CA ILE A 112 4.82 2.04 -5.21
C ILE A 112 6.28 2.35 -4.85
N GLN A 113 7.22 2.08 -5.76
CA GLN A 113 8.64 2.37 -5.51
C GLN A 113 8.88 3.87 -5.30
N ARG A 114 8.33 4.72 -6.18
CA ARG A 114 8.45 6.19 -6.05
C ARG A 114 7.75 6.72 -4.81
N PHE A 115 6.59 6.17 -4.47
CA PHE A 115 5.88 6.55 -3.25
C PHE A 115 6.71 6.22 -2.00
N ARG A 116 7.28 5.03 -1.91
CA ARG A 116 8.16 4.62 -0.80
C ARG A 116 9.41 5.47 -0.69
N GLN A 117 10.01 5.87 -1.82
CA GLN A 117 11.16 6.77 -1.82
C GLN A 117 10.81 8.16 -1.28
N ARG A 118 9.63 8.68 -1.65
CA ARG A 118 9.19 10.02 -1.25
C ARG A 118 8.60 10.07 0.17
N PHE A 119 7.98 8.96 0.62
CA PHE A 119 7.30 8.84 1.91
C PHE A 119 7.76 7.57 2.65
N PRO A 120 9.01 7.50 3.09
CA PRO A 120 9.61 6.28 3.65
C PRO A 120 8.98 5.83 4.98
N GLY A 121 8.31 6.74 5.70
CA GLY A 121 7.58 6.43 6.92
C GLY A 121 6.19 5.83 6.70
N VAL A 122 5.69 5.77 5.44
CA VAL A 122 4.40 5.15 5.13
C VAL A 122 4.61 3.69 4.76
N GLN A 123 4.07 2.79 5.56
CA GLN A 123 4.03 1.38 5.24
C GLN A 123 2.98 1.12 4.14
N VAL A 124 3.36 0.47 3.04
CA VAL A 124 2.43 0.09 1.96
C VAL A 124 2.10 -1.39 2.07
N SER A 125 0.83 -1.69 2.30
CA SER A 125 0.27 -3.05 2.27
C SER A 125 -0.46 -3.27 0.95
N MET A 126 -0.14 -4.35 0.24
CA MET A 126 -0.72 -4.66 -1.07
C MET A 126 -1.51 -5.97 -1.02
N ARG A 127 -2.69 -5.98 -1.65
CA ARG A 127 -3.56 -7.17 -1.73
C ARG A 127 -4.03 -7.39 -3.16
N GLU A 128 -3.71 -8.55 -3.73
CA GLU A 128 -4.24 -8.93 -5.03
C GLU A 128 -5.70 -9.39 -4.89
N MET A 129 -6.59 -8.75 -5.64
CA MET A 129 -8.01 -9.04 -5.65
C MET A 129 -8.70 -8.48 -6.90
N SER A 130 -9.78 -9.12 -7.33
CA SER A 130 -10.62 -8.62 -8.42
C SER A 130 -11.41 -7.38 -8.04
N THR A 131 -11.97 -6.66 -9.02
CA THR A 131 -12.69 -5.39 -8.78
C THR A 131 -13.82 -5.48 -7.76
N PRO A 132 -14.74 -6.47 -7.76
CA PRO A 132 -15.86 -6.47 -6.81
C PRO A 132 -15.41 -6.49 -5.34
N PRO A 133 -14.52 -7.41 -4.87
CA PRO A 133 -14.04 -7.35 -3.50
C PRO A 133 -13.20 -6.11 -3.19
N GLN A 134 -12.52 -5.47 -4.18
CA GLN A 134 -11.88 -4.17 -3.95
C GLN A 134 -12.93 -3.09 -3.63
N LEU A 135 -14.04 -3.03 -4.36
CA LEU A 135 -15.10 -2.04 -4.13
C LEU A 135 -15.74 -2.22 -2.75
N GLU A 136 -16.01 -3.46 -2.35
CA GLU A 136 -16.51 -3.77 -1.01
C GLU A 136 -15.51 -3.34 0.07
N ALA A 137 -14.23 -3.64 -0.10
CA ALA A 137 -13.18 -3.28 0.85
C ALA A 137 -12.97 -1.75 0.93
N LEU A 138 -13.14 -1.01 -0.19
CA LEU A 138 -13.11 0.46 -0.21
C LEU A 138 -14.31 1.03 0.55
N GLN A 139 -15.52 0.52 0.34
CA GLN A 139 -16.73 0.94 1.03
C GLN A 139 -16.63 0.69 2.54
N ASN A 140 -16.09 -0.47 2.94
CA ASN A 140 -15.87 -0.84 4.34
C ASN A 140 -14.59 -0.24 4.95
N ARG A 141 -13.84 0.58 4.19
CA ARG A 141 -12.58 1.25 4.62
C ARG A 141 -11.50 0.28 5.12
N THR A 142 -11.55 -0.98 4.69
CA THR A 142 -10.48 -1.97 4.90
C THR A 142 -9.42 -1.90 3.81
N LEU A 143 -9.67 -1.12 2.76
CA LEU A 143 -8.78 -0.74 1.68
C LEU A 143 -8.83 0.78 1.50
N ASP A 144 -7.70 1.40 1.21
CA ASP A 144 -7.60 2.85 1.02
C ASP A 144 -7.62 3.24 -0.46
N ILE A 145 -6.95 2.44 -1.29
CA ILE A 145 -6.87 2.64 -2.74
C ILE A 145 -7.11 1.31 -3.46
N GLY A 146 -7.88 1.34 -4.53
CA GLY A 146 -8.11 0.21 -5.42
C GLY A 146 -7.69 0.53 -6.86
N PHE A 147 -7.05 -0.43 -7.52
CA PHE A 147 -6.84 -0.41 -8.97
C PHE A 147 -7.90 -1.29 -9.61
N VAL A 148 -8.96 -0.65 -10.10
CA VAL A 148 -10.22 -1.30 -10.48
C VAL A 148 -10.50 -1.21 -11.97
N ARG A 149 -11.27 -2.16 -12.50
CA ARG A 149 -11.81 -2.07 -13.85
C ARG A 149 -12.98 -1.09 -13.87
N LEU A 150 -12.94 -0.15 -14.82
CA LEU A 150 -13.99 0.84 -15.05
C LEU A 150 -14.99 0.39 -16.13
N PRO A 151 -16.24 0.91 -16.13
CA PRO A 151 -16.80 1.79 -15.12
C PRO A 151 -17.15 1.05 -13.83
N ILE A 152 -17.14 1.77 -12.70
CA ILE A 152 -17.65 1.27 -11.42
C ILE A 152 -18.99 1.92 -11.08
N GLN A 153 -19.85 1.17 -10.34
CA GLN A 153 -21.08 1.67 -9.75
C GLN A 153 -20.99 1.40 -8.23
N ALA A 154 -20.40 2.33 -7.50
CA ALA A 154 -20.17 2.19 -6.07
C ALA A 154 -20.25 3.56 -5.38
N GLY A 155 -21.47 4.05 -5.22
CA GLY A 155 -21.95 5.26 -4.55
C GLY A 155 -20.91 6.25 -4.02
N GLU A 156 -20.22 5.89 -2.97
CA GLU A 156 -19.27 6.76 -2.27
C GLU A 156 -17.80 6.55 -2.67
N VAL A 157 -17.55 5.77 -3.72
CA VAL A 157 -16.21 5.50 -4.24
C VAL A 157 -15.95 6.37 -5.48
N PHE A 158 -14.99 7.27 -5.39
CA PHE A 158 -14.49 8.02 -6.52
C PHE A 158 -13.50 7.20 -7.34
N SER A 159 -13.49 7.42 -8.65
CA SER A 159 -12.49 6.81 -9.53
C SER A 159 -12.11 7.74 -10.67
N PHE A 160 -10.90 7.54 -11.20
CA PHE A 160 -10.44 8.17 -12.43
C PHE A 160 -9.66 7.15 -13.27
N PRO A 161 -9.73 7.25 -14.61
CA PRO A 161 -9.02 6.33 -15.50
C PRO A 161 -7.51 6.52 -15.40
N LEU A 162 -6.78 5.41 -15.47
CA LEU A 162 -5.32 5.38 -15.43
C LEU A 162 -4.74 4.90 -16.76
N PHE A 163 -5.17 3.73 -17.24
CA PHE A 163 -4.74 3.17 -18.51
C PHE A 163 -5.82 2.24 -19.09
N SER A 164 -5.67 1.92 -20.38
CA SER A 164 -6.53 0.95 -21.04
C SER A 164 -5.84 -0.40 -21.17
N ASP A 165 -6.58 -1.47 -20.96
CA ASP A 165 -6.16 -2.83 -21.32
C ASP A 165 -7.15 -3.42 -22.32
N ARG A 166 -6.78 -4.50 -22.98
CA ARG A 166 -7.63 -5.16 -23.97
C ARG A 166 -7.45 -6.66 -23.94
N LEU A 167 -8.47 -7.40 -24.43
CA LEU A 167 -8.30 -8.81 -24.68
C LEU A 167 -7.48 -9.05 -25.94
N VAL A 168 -6.58 -10.00 -25.85
CA VAL A 168 -5.81 -10.56 -26.96
C VAL A 168 -6.06 -12.07 -27.03
N ILE A 169 -5.86 -12.66 -28.21
CA ILE A 169 -5.99 -14.09 -28.41
C ILE A 169 -4.63 -14.73 -28.10
N ALA A 170 -4.57 -15.55 -27.05
CA ALA A 170 -3.40 -16.38 -26.77
C ALA A 170 -3.50 -17.69 -27.54
N VAL A 171 -2.45 -18.03 -28.31
CA VAL A 171 -2.37 -19.24 -29.14
C VAL A 171 -1.05 -19.95 -28.90
N GLY A 172 -1.10 -21.28 -28.82
CA GLY A 172 0.10 -22.12 -28.74
C GLY A 172 0.84 -22.20 -30.08
N HIS A 173 2.11 -22.60 -30.05
CA HIS A 173 2.99 -22.62 -31.22
C HIS A 173 2.43 -23.40 -32.43
N ARG A 174 1.71 -24.49 -32.18
CA ARG A 174 1.13 -25.30 -33.26
C ARG A 174 -0.03 -24.62 -33.98
N ALA A 175 -0.87 -23.87 -33.25
CA ALA A 175 -1.99 -23.13 -33.84
C ALA A 175 -1.53 -21.85 -34.53
N ALA A 176 -0.34 -21.34 -34.19
CA ALA A 176 0.22 -20.11 -34.75
C ALA A 176 0.72 -20.24 -36.20
N LYS A 177 0.81 -21.41 -36.78
CA LYS A 177 1.24 -21.61 -38.17
C LYS A 177 0.24 -21.07 -39.19
N ASN A 178 -1.05 -20.97 -38.85
CA ASN A 178 -2.06 -20.33 -39.69
C ASN A 178 -2.43 -19.00 -39.04
N VAL A 179 -1.72 -17.91 -39.35
CA VAL A 179 -2.02 -16.56 -38.85
C VAL A 179 -3.39 -16.14 -39.40
N ARG A 180 -4.42 -16.44 -38.63
CA ARG A 180 -5.79 -16.02 -38.90
C ARG A 180 -5.97 -14.58 -38.40
N LYS A 181 -6.61 -13.74 -39.20
CA LYS A 181 -6.90 -12.35 -38.78
C LYS A 181 -8.22 -12.28 -38.02
N GLY A 182 -8.18 -11.72 -36.80
CA GLY A 182 -9.35 -11.41 -35.99
C GLY A 182 -9.95 -12.63 -35.23
N LEU A 183 -10.71 -12.33 -34.21
CA LEU A 183 -11.26 -13.31 -33.27
C LEU A 183 -12.24 -14.30 -33.93
N ARG A 184 -13.04 -13.85 -34.91
CA ARG A 184 -14.02 -14.69 -35.60
C ARG A 184 -13.39 -15.94 -36.26
N SER A 185 -12.12 -15.86 -36.65
CA SER A 185 -11.43 -17.01 -37.27
C SER A 185 -11.17 -18.18 -36.32
N PHE A 186 -11.34 -17.94 -35.01
CA PHE A 186 -11.19 -18.94 -33.95
C PHE A 186 -12.52 -19.51 -33.45
N ALA A 187 -13.65 -19.18 -34.09
CA ALA A 187 -15.00 -19.60 -33.67
C ALA A 187 -15.17 -21.13 -33.51
N ARG A 188 -14.37 -21.95 -34.25
CA ARG A 188 -14.43 -23.43 -34.21
C ARG A 188 -13.38 -24.04 -33.28
N GLU A 189 -12.50 -23.21 -32.71
CA GLU A 189 -11.45 -23.70 -31.82
C GLU A 189 -12.02 -24.02 -30.43
N SER A 190 -11.31 -24.85 -29.68
CA SER A 190 -11.54 -25.04 -28.25
C SER A 190 -10.97 -23.88 -27.47
N PHE A 191 -11.68 -23.40 -26.47
CA PHE A 191 -11.24 -22.32 -25.61
C PHE A 191 -10.86 -22.83 -24.22
N VAL A 192 -9.79 -22.26 -23.67
CA VAL A 192 -9.43 -22.35 -22.25
C VAL A 192 -9.74 -20.99 -21.62
N SER A 193 -10.40 -20.98 -20.47
CA SER A 193 -10.83 -19.73 -19.82
C SER A 193 -10.59 -19.75 -18.32
N VAL A 194 -10.68 -18.57 -17.68
CA VAL A 194 -10.81 -18.49 -16.23
C VAL A 194 -12.24 -18.87 -15.82
N THR A 195 -12.37 -19.49 -14.65
CA THR A 195 -13.69 -19.77 -14.09
C THR A 195 -14.41 -18.46 -13.74
N ARG A 196 -15.74 -18.46 -13.85
CA ARG A 196 -16.54 -17.31 -13.41
C ARG A 196 -16.39 -17.04 -11.91
N ALA A 197 -16.16 -18.07 -11.09
CA ALA A 197 -15.92 -17.95 -9.66
C ALA A 197 -14.61 -17.20 -9.35
N ALA A 198 -13.55 -17.42 -10.13
CA ALA A 198 -12.27 -16.73 -9.95
C ALA A 198 -12.34 -15.24 -10.38
N SER A 199 -13.02 -14.97 -11.51
CA SER A 199 -13.17 -13.60 -12.01
C SER A 199 -14.41 -13.47 -12.90
N ALA A 200 -15.56 -13.21 -12.30
CA ALA A 200 -16.82 -13.03 -13.02
C ALA A 200 -16.73 -11.94 -14.10
N SER A 201 -16.15 -10.79 -13.78
CA SER A 201 -16.03 -9.67 -14.70
C SER A 201 -15.17 -9.99 -15.93
N LEU A 202 -14.08 -10.73 -15.76
CA LEU A 202 -13.22 -11.14 -16.88
C LEU A 202 -13.88 -12.22 -17.71
N HIS A 203 -14.44 -13.26 -17.07
CA HIS A 203 -15.16 -14.32 -17.74
C HIS A 203 -16.30 -13.79 -18.62
N ASP A 204 -17.18 -12.93 -18.05
CA ASP A 204 -18.29 -12.34 -18.77
C ASP A 204 -17.81 -11.41 -19.90
N HIS A 205 -16.67 -10.74 -19.73
CA HIS A 205 -16.07 -9.91 -20.78
C HIS A 205 -15.55 -10.76 -21.93
N ILE A 206 -14.92 -11.91 -21.66
CA ILE A 206 -14.49 -12.87 -22.68
C ILE A 206 -15.68 -13.35 -23.50
N VAL A 207 -16.75 -13.78 -22.83
CA VAL A 207 -17.97 -14.26 -23.51
C VAL A 207 -18.61 -13.15 -24.36
N ARG A 208 -18.75 -11.94 -23.82
CA ARG A 208 -19.28 -10.78 -24.60
C ARG A 208 -18.42 -10.44 -25.81
N THR A 209 -17.08 -10.53 -25.68
CA THR A 209 -16.17 -10.25 -26.79
C THR A 209 -16.29 -11.29 -27.89
N CYS A 210 -16.46 -12.57 -27.55
CA CYS A 210 -16.75 -13.63 -28.53
C CYS A 210 -18.11 -13.42 -29.19
N HIS A 211 -19.14 -13.05 -28.42
CA HIS A 211 -20.46 -12.75 -28.95
C HIS A 211 -20.44 -11.58 -29.95
N ALA A 212 -19.68 -10.50 -29.62
CA ALA A 212 -19.46 -9.39 -30.53
C ALA A 212 -18.71 -9.79 -31.83
N ALA A 213 -17.93 -10.87 -31.79
CA ALA A 213 -17.31 -11.49 -32.97
C ALA A 213 -18.25 -12.46 -33.73
N GLY A 214 -19.50 -12.64 -33.27
CA GLY A 214 -20.53 -13.44 -33.90
C GLY A 214 -20.50 -14.94 -33.56
N PHE A 215 -19.96 -15.34 -32.38
CA PHE A 215 -19.98 -16.72 -31.91
C PHE A 215 -19.96 -16.81 -30.36
N LEU A 216 -20.31 -17.99 -29.84
CA LEU A 216 -20.08 -18.34 -28.43
C LEU A 216 -18.85 -19.24 -28.32
N PRO A 217 -17.95 -19.00 -27.36
CA PRO A 217 -16.76 -19.81 -27.20
C PRO A 217 -17.11 -21.20 -26.69
N ARG A 218 -16.56 -22.24 -27.32
CA ARG A 218 -16.61 -23.63 -26.83
C ARG A 218 -15.54 -23.79 -25.75
N ILE A 219 -15.86 -23.46 -24.50
CA ILE A 219 -14.94 -23.60 -23.38
C ILE A 219 -14.83 -25.08 -23.01
N VAL A 220 -13.64 -25.68 -23.19
CA VAL A 220 -13.34 -27.07 -22.87
C VAL A 220 -12.59 -27.23 -21.56
N GLN A 221 -11.98 -26.17 -21.07
CA GLN A 221 -11.25 -26.18 -19.81
C GLN A 221 -11.42 -24.81 -19.12
N GLU A 222 -11.79 -24.85 -17.86
CA GLU A 222 -11.82 -23.69 -16.98
C GLU A 222 -10.85 -23.87 -15.82
N VAL A 223 -10.11 -22.81 -15.44
CA VAL A 223 -9.12 -22.81 -14.37
C VAL A 223 -9.20 -21.51 -13.55
N GLY A 224 -8.61 -21.50 -12.35
CA GLY A 224 -8.70 -20.35 -11.45
C GLY A 224 -7.81 -19.16 -11.84
N GLU A 225 -6.71 -19.39 -12.56
CA GLU A 225 -5.65 -18.40 -12.76
C GLU A 225 -5.22 -18.25 -14.22
N LEU A 226 -4.89 -17.02 -14.63
CA LEU A 226 -4.46 -16.71 -16.00
C LEU A 226 -3.13 -17.37 -16.38
N PHE A 227 -2.20 -17.53 -15.45
CA PHE A 227 -0.95 -18.25 -15.71
C PHE A 227 -1.23 -19.71 -16.09
N THR A 228 -2.17 -20.35 -15.41
CA THR A 228 -2.62 -21.71 -15.72
C THR A 228 -3.31 -21.77 -17.07
N VAL A 229 -4.19 -20.80 -17.41
CA VAL A 229 -4.79 -20.69 -18.76
C VAL A 229 -3.71 -20.68 -19.84
N LEU A 230 -2.69 -19.83 -19.69
CA LEU A 230 -1.60 -19.72 -20.67
C LEU A 230 -0.79 -21.01 -20.81
N ASN A 231 -0.59 -21.76 -19.73
CA ASN A 231 0.09 -23.05 -19.78
C ASN A 231 -0.72 -24.12 -20.49
N PHE A 232 -2.06 -24.16 -20.33
CA PHE A 232 -2.93 -25.05 -21.12
C PHE A 232 -2.89 -24.67 -22.61
N VAL A 233 -2.91 -23.38 -22.94
CA VAL A 233 -2.73 -22.87 -24.32
C VAL A 233 -1.37 -23.34 -24.90
N ARG A 234 -0.30 -23.20 -24.12
CA ARG A 234 1.04 -23.70 -24.48
C ARG A 234 1.07 -25.20 -24.79
N ALA A 235 0.35 -25.96 -23.98
CA ALA A 235 0.24 -27.43 -24.14
C ALA A 235 -0.62 -27.82 -25.33
N GLY A 236 -1.37 -26.89 -25.94
CA GLY A 236 -2.22 -27.15 -27.10
C GLY A 236 -3.65 -27.58 -26.79
N ALA A 237 -4.13 -27.36 -25.57
CA ALA A 237 -5.50 -27.66 -25.16
C ALA A 237 -6.55 -26.81 -25.89
N GLY A 238 -6.14 -25.64 -26.42
CA GLY A 238 -7.01 -24.73 -27.14
C GLY A 238 -6.38 -23.34 -27.26
N VAL A 239 -7.24 -22.34 -27.53
CA VAL A 239 -6.89 -20.91 -27.52
C VAL A 239 -7.53 -20.25 -26.33
N ALA A 240 -7.10 -19.05 -25.98
CA ALA A 240 -7.71 -18.27 -24.91
C ALA A 240 -7.82 -16.79 -25.27
N LEU A 241 -8.83 -16.11 -24.72
CA LEU A 241 -8.84 -14.66 -24.60
C LEU A 241 -8.28 -14.28 -23.24
N VAL A 242 -7.23 -13.47 -23.24
CA VAL A 242 -6.56 -13.02 -22.02
C VAL A 242 -6.29 -11.53 -22.11
N PRO A 243 -6.16 -10.80 -20.99
CA PRO A 243 -5.70 -9.40 -20.98
C PRO A 243 -4.33 -9.28 -21.69
N HIS A 244 -4.13 -8.21 -22.44
CA HIS A 244 -2.83 -7.92 -23.08
C HIS A 244 -1.70 -7.83 -22.05
N SER A 245 -2.02 -7.31 -20.86
CA SER A 245 -1.12 -7.27 -19.71
C SER A 245 -0.54 -8.63 -19.30
N CYS A 246 -1.19 -9.74 -19.64
CA CYS A 246 -0.66 -11.10 -19.42
C CYS A 246 0.66 -11.38 -20.14
N LYS A 247 1.06 -10.55 -21.13
CA LYS A 247 2.34 -10.70 -21.82
C LYS A 247 3.54 -10.63 -20.88
N VAL A 248 3.42 -9.93 -19.75
CA VAL A 248 4.49 -9.87 -18.72
C VAL A 248 4.81 -11.22 -18.10
N MET A 249 3.86 -12.18 -18.13
CA MET A 249 4.10 -13.54 -17.62
C MET A 249 5.09 -14.33 -18.48
N ASN A 250 5.39 -13.85 -19.69
CA ASN A 250 6.38 -14.38 -20.61
C ASN A 250 6.36 -15.92 -20.75
N VAL A 251 5.16 -16.50 -20.95
CA VAL A 251 4.99 -17.95 -21.09
C VAL A 251 5.57 -18.38 -22.45
N PRO A 252 6.63 -19.24 -22.48
CA PRO A 252 7.29 -19.64 -23.72
C PRO A 252 6.32 -20.33 -24.69
N ARG A 253 6.49 -20.10 -26.00
CA ARG A 253 5.70 -20.74 -27.07
C ARG A 253 4.21 -20.36 -27.08
N VAL A 254 3.80 -19.31 -26.37
CA VAL A 254 2.50 -18.65 -26.49
C VAL A 254 2.68 -17.38 -27.33
N ARG A 255 1.85 -17.19 -28.33
CA ARG A 255 1.77 -15.99 -29.15
C ARG A 255 0.46 -15.27 -28.87
N TYR A 256 0.48 -13.95 -28.95
CA TYR A 256 -0.66 -13.10 -28.70
C TYR A 256 -1.05 -12.36 -29.98
N LEU A 257 -2.31 -12.50 -30.37
CA LEU A 257 -2.88 -11.90 -31.58
C LEU A 257 -3.97 -10.90 -31.20
N GLU A 258 -4.13 -9.86 -31.99
CA GLU A 258 -5.19 -8.88 -31.79
C GLU A 258 -6.57 -9.47 -32.12
N THR A 259 -7.58 -9.15 -31.33
CA THR A 259 -8.96 -9.63 -31.55
C THR A 259 -9.63 -8.97 -32.74
N GLY A 260 -9.31 -7.70 -33.01
CA GLY A 260 -10.01 -6.86 -33.99
C GLY A 260 -11.41 -6.42 -33.54
N ILE A 261 -11.72 -6.55 -32.24
CA ILE A 261 -13.02 -6.25 -31.64
C ILE A 261 -12.89 -5.04 -30.73
N SER A 262 -13.60 -3.95 -30.98
CA SER A 262 -13.58 -2.73 -30.14
C SER A 262 -14.10 -2.98 -28.74
N ALA A 263 -15.09 -3.85 -28.56
CA ALA A 263 -15.62 -4.27 -27.26
C ALA A 263 -14.61 -5.03 -26.37
N ALA A 264 -13.43 -5.40 -26.92
CA ALA A 264 -12.37 -6.07 -26.17
C ALA A 264 -11.55 -5.14 -25.26
N VAL A 265 -11.77 -3.83 -25.33
CA VAL A 265 -11.02 -2.81 -24.56
C VAL A 265 -11.78 -2.43 -23.29
N TRP A 266 -11.05 -2.19 -22.21
CA TRP A 266 -11.58 -1.58 -20.98
C TRP A 266 -10.54 -0.69 -20.32
N ASN A 267 -11.00 0.15 -19.39
CA ASN A 267 -10.12 1.02 -18.62
C ASN A 267 -9.88 0.43 -17.23
N ILE A 268 -8.65 0.55 -16.76
CA ILE A 268 -8.28 0.39 -15.36
C ILE A 268 -8.15 1.79 -14.78
N GLY A 269 -8.71 2.00 -13.60
CA GLY A 269 -8.64 3.27 -12.90
C GLY A 269 -8.20 3.10 -11.46
N VAL A 270 -7.82 4.22 -10.86
CA VAL A 270 -7.63 4.33 -9.42
C VAL A 270 -8.95 4.69 -8.79
N ALA A 271 -9.28 4.00 -7.70
CA ALA A 271 -10.50 4.23 -6.92
C ALA A 271 -10.18 4.37 -5.43
N PHE A 272 -10.94 5.21 -4.72
CA PHE A 272 -10.83 5.42 -3.28
C PHE A 272 -12.18 5.94 -2.74
N HIS A 273 -12.44 5.70 -1.45
CA HIS A 273 -13.66 6.21 -0.81
C HIS A 273 -13.61 7.73 -0.67
N LYS A 274 -14.76 8.42 -0.80
CA LYS A 274 -14.85 9.89 -0.75
C LYS A 274 -14.20 10.48 0.53
N ASP A 275 -14.43 9.86 1.69
CA ASP A 275 -13.89 10.34 2.96
C ASP A 275 -12.37 10.10 3.07
N SER A 276 -11.84 9.08 2.36
CA SER A 276 -10.40 8.86 2.29
C SER A 276 -9.66 9.92 1.45
N ALA A 277 -10.39 10.75 0.69
CA ALA A 277 -9.79 11.87 -0.04
C ALA A 277 -9.14 12.92 0.89
N SER A 278 -9.58 13.01 2.15
CA SER A 278 -8.98 13.88 3.17
C SER A 278 -7.75 13.25 3.84
N ASP A 279 -7.57 11.92 3.75
CA ASP A 279 -6.39 11.24 4.30
C ASP A 279 -5.12 11.68 3.57
N PRO A 280 -4.11 12.19 4.29
CA PRO A 280 -2.91 12.72 3.66
C PRO A 280 -2.11 11.67 2.88
N ALA A 281 -2.04 10.41 3.33
CA ALA A 281 -1.32 9.35 2.61
C ALA A 281 -2.02 8.98 1.31
N VAL A 282 -3.36 8.87 1.32
CA VAL A 282 -4.19 8.64 0.12
C VAL A 282 -4.01 9.79 -0.87
N ARG A 283 -4.13 11.04 -0.40
CA ARG A 283 -3.96 12.24 -1.22
C ARG A 283 -2.56 12.30 -1.86
N ASN A 284 -1.52 12.02 -1.08
CA ASN A 284 -0.14 12.01 -1.56
C ASN A 284 0.06 10.95 -2.65
N PHE A 285 -0.47 9.74 -2.45
CA PHE A 285 -0.38 8.67 -3.45
C PHE A 285 -1.17 9.01 -4.72
N VAL A 286 -2.42 9.46 -4.61
CA VAL A 286 -3.26 9.86 -5.75
C VAL A 286 -2.61 11.01 -6.53
N SER A 287 -2.00 11.99 -5.85
CA SER A 287 -1.29 13.09 -6.48
C SER A 287 -0.08 12.61 -7.27
N LEU A 288 0.71 11.67 -6.72
CA LEU A 288 1.84 11.06 -7.39
C LEU A 288 1.40 10.35 -8.67
N VAL A 289 0.36 9.51 -8.60
CA VAL A 289 -0.17 8.79 -9.77
C VAL A 289 -0.68 9.75 -10.85
N ARG A 290 -1.36 10.85 -10.47
CA ARG A 290 -1.84 11.85 -11.43
C ARG A 290 -0.72 12.64 -12.11
N GLN A 291 0.34 12.97 -11.39
CA GLN A 291 1.51 13.65 -11.96
C GLN A 291 2.14 12.82 -13.07
N ASP A 292 2.26 11.52 -12.87
CA ASP A 292 2.82 10.60 -13.86
C ASP A 292 1.93 10.43 -15.09
N LEU A 293 0.60 10.43 -14.92
CA LEU A 293 -0.32 10.41 -16.07
C LEU A 293 -0.12 11.62 -16.97
N ASN A 294 0.05 12.80 -16.40
CA ASN A 294 0.25 14.02 -17.16
C ASN A 294 1.61 14.01 -17.91
N SER A 295 2.65 13.39 -17.32
CA SER A 295 3.97 13.27 -17.96
C SER A 295 4.03 12.23 -19.09
N LEU A 296 3.10 11.27 -19.13
CA LEU A 296 3.00 10.25 -20.18
C LEU A 296 2.13 10.72 -21.37
N GLN A 297 1.37 11.81 -21.20
CA GLN A 297 0.52 12.39 -22.24
C GLN A 297 1.16 13.60 -22.94
N SER A 298 2.28 14.09 -22.42
CA SER A 298 3.11 15.16 -22.99
C SER A 298 4.30 14.57 -23.76
#